data_9e2756dcb6c7b1895c92c93fa602c082
#
_entry.id   9e2756dcb6c7b1895c92c93fa602c082
#
_cell.length_a   1.000
_cell.length_b   1.000
_cell.length_c   1.000
_cell.angle_alpha   90.00
_cell.angle_beta   90.00
_cell.angle_gamma   90.00
#
_symmetry.space_group_name_H-M   'P 1'
#
loop_
_entity.id
_entity.type
_entity.pdbx_description
1 polymer ?
#
loop_
_entity_poly.entity_id
_entity_poly.type
_entity_poly.pdbx_seq_one_letter_code
_entity_poly.pdbx_strand_id
1 'polypeptide(L)'
;MKVWDLHCDTLSELRRAEKNGTPASFAHNDLHIDLEKLQAGDYMLQCLAAFVNLADPTPGVDPLVTALEEIDVFKRIMAKYPDRIAPVYTAADIRKNAEAGKISGLLTVEEGGCCKGSLGVLRRMYELGVRMMTLTWNHDNELAAPQANPGGPLAAQTQRGLTETGFAFLAEMERLHMIVDVSHLSDRGFWDIVEHGTRPFAASHSNCRALCPHTRNLTDAMIRALAEKGGIAGLNYYAAFLDTDPAHPEACRSTVERIAEHAAHYKQVGGIGVLALGSDFDGIDGHHQLETAADMPLLADALRRAGFTEDEVERIFWRNARDFFEHNL
;
A
#
# COMPACT_ATOMS: atom_id res chain seq x y z
N MET A 1 -7.48 13.04 14.89
CA MET A 1 -6.20 12.28 14.96
C MET A 1 -5.65 12.21 13.58
N LYS A 2 -4.37 12.51 13.38
CA LYS A 2 -3.78 12.47 12.04
C LYS A 2 -3.77 11.04 11.47
N VAL A 3 -3.92 10.91 10.15
CA VAL A 3 -3.91 9.64 9.43
C VAL A 3 -2.83 9.66 8.37
N TRP A 4 -2.08 8.57 8.26
CA TRP A 4 -1.15 8.27 7.19
C TRP A 4 -1.44 6.87 6.65
N ASP A 5 -1.87 6.78 5.41
CA ASP A 5 -2.25 5.52 4.78
C ASP A 5 -1.29 5.15 3.65
N LEU A 6 -0.80 3.92 3.67
CA LEU A 6 0.27 3.45 2.79
C LEU A 6 -0.21 2.99 1.41
N HIS A 7 -1.52 2.80 1.20
CA HIS A 7 -2.01 2.27 -0.08
C HIS A 7 -3.48 2.57 -0.36
N CYS A 8 -3.76 3.01 -1.59
CA CYS A 8 -5.09 3.03 -2.19
C CYS A 8 -5.01 3.06 -3.72
N ASP A 9 -6.08 2.61 -4.41
CA ASP A 9 -6.17 2.49 -5.87
C ASP A 9 -7.02 3.56 -6.55
N THR A 10 -7.27 4.66 -5.87
CA THR A 10 -8.12 5.75 -6.34
C THR A 10 -7.72 6.29 -7.72
N LEU A 11 -6.41 6.29 -8.06
CA LEU A 11 -5.95 6.76 -9.38
C LEU A 11 -6.49 5.89 -10.51
N SER A 12 -6.53 4.57 -10.31
CA SER A 12 -7.05 3.60 -11.27
C SER A 12 -8.54 3.79 -11.51
N GLU A 13 -9.32 4.00 -10.44
CA GLU A 13 -10.76 4.23 -10.55
C GLU A 13 -11.06 5.57 -11.27
N LEU A 14 -10.32 6.63 -10.95
CA LEU A 14 -10.47 7.92 -11.63
C LEU A 14 -10.12 7.82 -13.12
N ARG A 15 -9.00 7.14 -13.46
CA ARG A 15 -8.63 6.87 -14.86
C ARG A 15 -9.69 6.04 -15.58
N ARG A 16 -10.21 4.99 -14.94
CA ARG A 16 -11.27 4.14 -15.50
C ARG A 16 -12.55 4.93 -15.78
N ALA A 17 -12.96 5.77 -14.85
CA ALA A 17 -14.11 6.65 -15.01
C ALA A 17 -13.92 7.64 -16.19
N GLU A 18 -12.74 8.23 -16.34
CA GLU A 18 -12.42 9.09 -17.48
C GLU A 18 -12.53 8.33 -18.82
N LYS A 19 -11.97 7.12 -18.90
CA LYS A 19 -12.02 6.29 -20.12
C LYS A 19 -13.44 5.85 -20.48
N ASN A 20 -14.29 5.67 -19.49
CA ASN A 20 -15.70 5.32 -19.67
C ASN A 20 -16.59 6.54 -19.96
N GLY A 21 -16.04 7.74 -20.04
CA GLY A 21 -16.81 8.97 -20.31
C GLY A 21 -17.63 9.48 -19.11
N THR A 22 -17.33 9.00 -17.90
CA THR A 22 -17.98 9.38 -16.64
C THR A 22 -16.94 9.93 -15.64
N PRO A 23 -16.19 11.02 -15.97
CA PRO A 23 -15.09 11.47 -15.15
C PRO A 23 -15.55 11.86 -13.74
N ALA A 24 -14.89 11.30 -12.73
CA ALA A 24 -15.11 11.62 -11.34
C ALA A 24 -14.16 12.72 -10.84
N SER A 25 -14.62 13.54 -9.92
CA SER A 25 -13.78 14.59 -9.32
C SER A 25 -13.05 14.04 -8.10
N PHE A 26 -11.76 14.34 -7.96
CA PHE A 26 -11.04 14.02 -6.72
C PHE A 26 -11.42 14.95 -5.55
N ALA A 27 -12.16 16.04 -5.78
CA ALA A 27 -12.67 16.89 -4.70
C ALA A 27 -13.82 16.24 -3.95
N HIS A 28 -14.72 15.57 -4.69
CA HIS A 28 -15.89 14.87 -4.20
C HIS A 28 -16.31 13.80 -5.21
N ASN A 29 -16.52 12.56 -4.78
CA ASN A 29 -16.93 11.43 -5.61
C ASN A 29 -17.60 10.33 -4.77
N ASP A 30 -18.03 9.25 -5.41
CA ASP A 30 -18.65 8.09 -4.75
C ASP A 30 -17.66 6.96 -4.42
N LEU A 31 -16.33 7.19 -4.61
CA LEU A 31 -15.27 6.26 -4.25
C LEU A 31 -14.98 6.29 -2.74
N HIS A 32 -14.10 5.41 -2.26
CA HIS A 32 -13.70 5.41 -0.85
C HIS A 32 -12.88 6.66 -0.47
N ILE A 33 -12.16 7.25 -1.45
CA ILE A 33 -11.27 8.40 -1.25
C ILE A 33 -11.63 9.57 -2.15
N ASP A 34 -11.75 10.74 -1.53
CA ASP A 34 -11.72 12.07 -2.15
C ASP A 34 -11.20 13.09 -1.14
N LEU A 35 -11.00 14.35 -1.57
CA LEU A 35 -10.45 15.39 -0.68
C LEU A 35 -11.35 15.72 0.51
N GLU A 36 -12.68 15.61 0.40
CA GLU A 36 -13.61 15.87 1.51
C GLU A 36 -13.52 14.75 2.54
N LYS A 37 -13.47 13.49 2.10
CA LYS A 37 -13.31 12.31 2.96
C LYS A 37 -11.95 12.29 3.65
N LEU A 38 -10.87 12.59 2.90
CA LEU A 38 -9.52 12.71 3.48
C LEU A 38 -9.46 13.81 4.55
N GLN A 39 -10.12 14.95 4.32
CA GLN A 39 -10.20 16.02 5.32
C GLN A 39 -11.04 15.61 6.54
N ALA A 40 -12.18 14.95 6.33
CA ALA A 40 -13.03 14.46 7.41
C ALA A 40 -12.32 13.40 8.28
N GLY A 41 -11.51 12.53 7.67
CA GLY A 41 -10.66 11.54 8.35
C GLY A 41 -9.37 12.11 8.96
N ASP A 42 -9.11 13.42 8.82
CA ASP A 42 -7.89 14.11 9.30
C ASP A 42 -6.58 13.56 8.68
N TYR A 43 -6.61 13.20 7.39
CA TYR A 43 -5.44 12.68 6.70
C TYR A 43 -4.31 13.71 6.59
N MET A 44 -3.13 13.30 6.98
CA MET A 44 -1.87 14.01 6.80
C MET A 44 -1.18 13.58 5.51
N LEU A 45 -1.27 12.28 5.16
CA LEU A 45 -0.71 11.74 3.92
C LEU A 45 -1.52 10.53 3.44
N GLN A 46 -1.70 10.46 2.12
CA GLN A 46 -2.18 9.29 1.39
C GLN A 46 -1.17 8.85 0.35
N CYS A 47 -0.75 7.58 0.39
CA CYS A 47 -0.06 6.94 -0.73
C CYS A 47 -1.10 6.58 -1.81
N LEU A 48 -0.89 7.06 -3.02
CA LEU A 48 -1.77 6.90 -4.18
C LEU A 48 -1.06 6.01 -5.20
N ALA A 49 -1.56 4.80 -5.39
CA ALA A 49 -0.96 3.83 -6.29
C ALA A 49 -1.38 4.06 -7.75
N ALA A 50 -0.42 4.02 -8.65
CA ALA A 50 -0.65 3.73 -10.04
C ALA A 50 -0.64 2.20 -10.18
N PHE A 51 -1.83 1.61 -10.26
CA PHE A 51 -2.03 0.17 -10.31
C PHE A 51 -2.09 -0.35 -11.74
N VAL A 52 -1.42 -1.47 -12.00
CA VAL A 52 -1.39 -2.09 -13.32
C VAL A 52 -1.68 -3.58 -13.24
N ASN A 53 -2.72 -4.03 -13.93
CA ASN A 53 -2.95 -5.45 -14.16
C ASN A 53 -2.25 -5.91 -15.44
N LEU A 54 -1.18 -6.71 -15.32
CA LEU A 54 -0.46 -7.27 -16.47
C LEU A 54 -1.30 -8.21 -17.33
N ALA A 55 -2.37 -8.78 -16.77
CA ALA A 55 -3.30 -9.66 -17.47
C ALA A 55 -4.60 -8.95 -17.87
N ASP A 56 -4.60 -7.62 -18.01
CA ASP A 56 -5.77 -6.90 -18.50
C ASP A 56 -6.19 -7.45 -19.89
N PRO A 57 -7.39 -8.02 -20.01
CA PRO A 57 -7.83 -8.63 -21.26
C PRO A 57 -8.20 -7.61 -22.35
N THR A 58 -8.20 -6.32 -22.04
CA THR A 58 -8.63 -5.27 -22.98
C THR A 58 -7.61 -5.14 -24.12
N PRO A 59 -8.04 -5.32 -25.38
CA PRO A 59 -7.11 -5.24 -26.51
C PRO A 59 -6.40 -3.89 -26.60
N GLY A 60 -5.08 -3.93 -26.76
CA GLY A 60 -4.25 -2.73 -26.92
C GLY A 60 -3.88 -2.00 -25.63
N VAL A 61 -4.25 -2.53 -24.48
CA VAL A 61 -3.75 -2.01 -23.19
C VAL A 61 -2.28 -2.38 -23.04
N ASP A 62 -1.44 -1.37 -22.82
CA ASP A 62 -0.02 -1.53 -22.52
C ASP A 62 0.20 -1.17 -21.04
N PRO A 63 0.81 -2.06 -20.24
CA PRO A 63 1.04 -1.83 -18.81
C PRO A 63 1.80 -0.54 -18.50
N LEU A 64 2.83 -0.21 -19.28
CA LEU A 64 3.59 1.03 -19.08
C LEU A 64 2.74 2.26 -19.39
N VAL A 65 1.93 2.21 -20.45
CA VAL A 65 1.01 3.31 -20.80
C VAL A 65 -0.03 3.51 -19.71
N THR A 66 -0.58 2.42 -19.17
CA THR A 66 -1.52 2.47 -18.04
C THR A 66 -0.91 3.17 -16.83
N ALA A 67 0.29 2.76 -16.41
CA ALA A 67 1.00 3.41 -15.31
C ALA A 67 1.22 4.91 -15.56
N LEU A 68 1.63 5.28 -16.78
CA LEU A 68 1.86 6.69 -17.14
C LEU A 68 0.56 7.52 -17.15
N GLU A 69 -0.56 6.96 -17.59
CA GLU A 69 -1.87 7.63 -17.55
C GLU A 69 -2.31 7.89 -16.10
N GLU A 70 -2.09 6.93 -15.18
CA GLU A 70 -2.43 7.09 -13.75
C GLU A 70 -1.49 8.08 -13.04
N ILE A 71 -0.21 8.09 -13.40
CA ILE A 71 0.74 9.13 -12.97
C ILE A 71 0.28 10.51 -13.46
N ASP A 72 -0.26 10.62 -14.68
CA ASP A 72 -0.84 11.86 -15.19
C ASP A 72 -2.07 12.28 -14.38
N VAL A 73 -2.97 11.35 -14.03
CA VAL A 73 -4.10 11.63 -13.12
C VAL A 73 -3.60 12.21 -11.80
N PHE A 74 -2.58 11.60 -11.17
CA PHE A 74 -1.96 12.13 -9.96
C PHE A 74 -1.46 13.56 -10.15
N LYS A 75 -0.70 13.82 -11.20
CA LYS A 75 -0.14 15.16 -11.50
C LYS A 75 -1.23 16.19 -11.69
N ARG A 76 -2.29 15.85 -12.41
CA ARG A 76 -3.45 16.73 -12.61
C ARG A 76 -4.19 17.04 -11.30
N ILE A 77 -4.34 16.07 -10.40
CA ILE A 77 -4.92 16.26 -9.06
C ILE A 77 -4.08 17.30 -8.27
N MET A 78 -2.75 17.09 -8.20
CA MET A 78 -1.85 17.99 -7.46
C MET A 78 -1.88 19.42 -8.03
N ALA A 79 -1.95 19.56 -9.36
CA ALA A 79 -2.03 20.85 -10.02
C ALA A 79 -3.40 21.53 -9.84
N LYS A 80 -4.49 20.76 -9.77
CA LYS A 80 -5.85 21.28 -9.69
C LYS A 80 -6.23 21.74 -8.28
N TYR A 81 -5.67 21.11 -7.23
CA TYR A 81 -6.02 21.38 -5.85
C TYR A 81 -4.82 21.80 -4.98
N PRO A 82 -3.98 22.75 -5.43
CA PRO A 82 -2.69 23.05 -4.81
C PRO A 82 -2.79 23.59 -3.38
N ASP A 83 -3.97 24.12 -3.00
CA ASP A 83 -4.21 24.66 -1.65
C ASP A 83 -4.67 23.58 -0.64
N ARG A 84 -5.04 22.37 -1.11
CA ARG A 84 -5.59 21.29 -0.28
C ARG A 84 -4.66 20.08 -0.19
N ILE A 85 -3.97 19.74 -1.29
CA ILE A 85 -3.08 18.59 -1.38
C ILE A 85 -1.81 18.97 -2.14
N ALA A 86 -0.67 18.38 -1.75
CA ALA A 86 0.59 18.63 -2.44
C ALA A 86 1.43 17.35 -2.52
N PRO A 87 2.23 17.18 -3.61
CA PRO A 87 3.03 15.97 -3.78
C PRO A 87 4.18 15.89 -2.79
N VAL A 88 4.62 14.66 -2.51
CA VAL A 88 5.82 14.36 -1.74
C VAL A 88 6.87 13.73 -2.65
N TYR A 89 8.03 14.35 -2.72
CA TYR A 89 9.22 13.84 -3.41
C TYR A 89 10.39 13.58 -2.47
N THR A 90 10.40 14.26 -1.32
CA THR A 90 11.45 14.21 -0.31
C THR A 90 10.85 14.31 1.09
N ALA A 91 11.62 13.93 2.10
CA ALA A 91 11.26 14.11 3.51
C ALA A 91 10.91 15.58 3.86
N ALA A 92 11.57 16.56 3.22
CA ALA A 92 11.29 17.97 3.43
C ALA A 92 9.88 18.38 2.95
N ASP A 93 9.37 17.75 1.91
CA ASP A 93 8.02 18.03 1.39
C ASP A 93 6.93 17.62 2.41
N ILE A 94 7.14 16.52 3.13
CA ILE A 94 6.23 16.06 4.19
C ILE A 94 6.04 17.16 5.24
N ARG A 95 7.13 17.69 5.76
CA ARG A 95 7.11 18.76 6.78
C ARG A 95 6.50 20.05 6.23
N LYS A 96 6.91 20.47 5.04
CA LYS A 96 6.41 21.66 4.36
C LYS A 96 4.90 21.59 4.14
N ASN A 97 4.38 20.45 3.70
CA ASN A 97 2.96 20.26 3.46
C ASN A 97 2.17 20.30 4.78
N ALA A 98 2.68 19.66 5.84
CA ALA A 98 2.07 19.67 7.16
C ALA A 98 2.03 21.10 7.76
N GLU A 99 3.11 21.88 7.65
CA GLU A 99 3.17 23.28 8.09
C GLU A 99 2.19 24.17 7.30
N ALA A 100 1.97 23.85 6.02
CA ALA A 100 1.00 24.56 5.17
C ALA A 100 -0.45 24.09 5.38
N GLY A 101 -0.70 23.10 6.26
CA GLY A 101 -2.03 22.53 6.49
C GLY A 101 -2.59 21.74 5.30
N LYS A 102 -1.72 21.24 4.42
CA LYS A 102 -2.10 20.47 3.22
C LYS A 102 -1.97 18.98 3.48
N ILE A 103 -2.82 18.20 2.82
CA ILE A 103 -2.65 16.75 2.72
C ILE A 103 -1.45 16.50 1.81
N SER A 104 -0.61 15.53 2.17
CA SER A 104 0.48 15.06 1.33
C SER A 104 -0.02 13.92 0.43
N GLY A 105 0.27 13.98 -0.86
CA GLY A 105 0.08 12.88 -1.81
C GLY A 105 1.42 12.26 -2.15
N LEU A 106 1.63 10.97 -1.84
CA LEU A 106 2.82 10.24 -2.23
C LEU A 106 2.48 9.26 -3.35
N LEU A 107 3.14 9.43 -4.49
CA LEU A 107 2.91 8.58 -5.66
C LEU A 107 3.65 7.25 -5.49
N THR A 108 2.90 6.15 -5.64
CA THR A 108 3.44 4.79 -5.67
C THR A 108 3.11 4.09 -6.97
N VAL A 109 3.73 2.95 -7.23
CA VAL A 109 3.36 2.06 -8.34
C VAL A 109 3.08 0.68 -7.76
N GLU A 110 1.94 0.12 -8.09
CA GLU A 110 1.63 -1.28 -7.83
C GLU A 110 1.72 -2.08 -9.14
N GLU A 111 2.66 -2.99 -9.21
CA GLU A 111 3.11 -3.81 -10.32
C GLU A 111 4.33 -3.24 -11.05
N GLY A 112 5.52 -3.56 -10.52
CA GLY A 112 6.81 -3.19 -11.11
C GLY A 112 7.08 -3.77 -12.52
N GLY A 113 6.34 -4.83 -12.91
CA GLY A 113 6.40 -5.38 -14.26
C GLY A 113 5.98 -4.40 -15.36
N CYS A 114 5.27 -3.31 -15.02
CA CYS A 114 5.01 -2.22 -15.96
C CYS A 114 6.30 -1.60 -16.51
N CYS A 115 7.43 -1.73 -15.80
CA CYS A 115 8.76 -1.29 -16.25
C CYS A 115 9.38 -2.22 -17.28
N LYS A 116 8.80 -3.40 -17.57
CA LYS A 116 9.26 -4.39 -18.56
C LYS A 116 10.75 -4.75 -18.37
N GLY A 117 11.18 -4.91 -17.11
CA GLY A 117 12.56 -5.24 -16.75
C GLY A 117 13.59 -4.14 -17.04
N SER A 118 13.18 -2.94 -17.39
CA SER A 118 14.09 -1.85 -17.78
C SER A 118 14.43 -0.91 -16.62
N LEU A 119 15.69 -0.91 -16.18
CA LEU A 119 16.22 0.07 -15.22
C LEU A 119 16.09 1.52 -15.73
N GLY A 120 16.12 1.71 -17.05
CA GLY A 120 15.91 3.02 -17.67
C GLY A 120 14.50 3.53 -17.41
N VAL A 121 13.48 2.67 -17.51
CA VAL A 121 12.08 3.01 -17.20
C VAL A 121 11.92 3.26 -15.70
N LEU A 122 12.49 2.41 -14.82
CA LEU A 122 12.48 2.62 -13.38
C LEU A 122 12.98 4.01 -12.98
N ARG A 123 14.11 4.47 -13.57
CA ARG A 123 14.65 5.81 -13.33
C ARG A 123 13.67 6.91 -13.77
N ARG A 124 12.97 6.71 -14.90
CA ARG A 124 11.95 7.69 -15.35
C ARG A 124 10.75 7.71 -14.40
N MET A 125 10.30 6.55 -13.88
CA MET A 125 9.26 6.50 -12.85
C MET A 125 9.66 7.33 -11.61
N TYR A 126 10.90 7.18 -11.13
CA TYR A 126 11.42 7.99 -10.04
C TYR A 126 11.41 9.51 -10.35
N GLU A 127 11.84 9.90 -11.54
CA GLU A 127 11.81 11.31 -11.99
C GLU A 127 10.38 11.85 -12.12
N LEU A 128 9.43 11.01 -12.50
CA LEU A 128 8.00 11.33 -12.48
C LEU A 128 7.41 11.46 -11.08
N GLY A 129 8.15 11.05 -10.06
CA GLY A 129 7.79 11.26 -8.66
C GLY A 129 7.38 10.01 -7.91
N VAL A 130 7.50 8.83 -8.49
CA VAL A 130 7.28 7.56 -7.77
C VAL A 130 8.31 7.42 -6.66
N ARG A 131 7.85 7.07 -5.44
CA ARG A 131 8.70 6.93 -4.26
C ARG A 131 8.61 5.57 -3.58
N MET A 132 7.63 4.76 -3.94
CA MET A 132 7.50 3.38 -3.50
C MET A 132 6.97 2.54 -4.67
N MET A 133 7.43 1.29 -4.79
CA MET A 133 7.01 0.40 -5.87
C MET A 133 6.87 -1.03 -5.34
N THR A 134 5.72 -1.65 -5.61
CA THR A 134 5.47 -3.07 -5.42
C THR A 134 6.08 -3.83 -6.60
N LEU A 135 6.95 -4.82 -6.33
CA LEU A 135 7.67 -5.52 -7.40
C LEU A 135 6.76 -6.38 -8.27
N THR A 136 5.71 -6.93 -7.68
CA THR A 136 4.69 -7.73 -8.38
C THR A 136 3.31 -7.36 -7.86
N TRP A 137 2.29 -7.48 -8.67
CA TRP A 137 0.92 -7.70 -8.22
C TRP A 137 0.64 -9.21 -8.21
N ASN A 138 -0.33 -9.70 -8.95
CA ASN A 138 -0.79 -11.10 -8.90
C ASN A 138 -0.26 -11.96 -10.07
N HIS A 139 0.68 -11.47 -10.86
CA HIS A 139 1.25 -12.16 -12.01
C HIS A 139 2.77 -12.20 -11.97
N ASP A 140 3.33 -13.31 -12.46
CA ASP A 140 4.78 -13.38 -12.74
C ASP A 140 5.18 -12.27 -13.70
N ASN A 141 6.29 -11.62 -13.43
CA ASN A 141 6.85 -10.62 -14.32
C ASN A 141 8.38 -10.77 -14.43
N GLU A 142 9.04 -9.82 -15.10
CA GLU A 142 10.48 -9.85 -15.30
C GLU A 142 11.27 -9.71 -14.00
N LEU A 143 10.66 -9.25 -12.91
CA LEU A 143 11.33 -8.92 -11.65
C LEU A 143 11.22 -10.05 -10.64
N ALA A 144 10.05 -10.65 -10.49
CA ALA A 144 9.80 -11.61 -9.41
C ALA A 144 8.55 -12.45 -9.65
N ALA A 145 8.40 -13.47 -8.81
CA ALA A 145 7.16 -14.21 -8.68
C ALA A 145 6.28 -13.59 -7.58
N PRO A 146 4.96 -13.45 -7.83
CA PRO A 146 4.00 -12.99 -6.84
C PRO A 146 3.66 -14.10 -5.85
N GLN A 147 2.84 -13.78 -4.85
CA GLN A 147 2.12 -14.80 -4.10
C GLN A 147 1.27 -15.64 -5.07
N ALA A 148 1.58 -16.94 -5.13
CA ALA A 148 0.85 -17.83 -6.00
C ALA A 148 -0.60 -17.94 -5.54
N ASN A 149 -1.54 -17.72 -6.47
CA ASN A 149 -2.96 -17.89 -6.23
C ASN A 149 -3.47 -17.07 -5.03
N PRO A 150 -3.65 -15.75 -5.13
CA PRO A 150 -4.35 -15.01 -4.09
C PRO A 150 -5.68 -15.70 -3.77
N GLY A 151 -5.84 -16.17 -2.51
CA GLY A 151 -6.98 -17.00 -2.10
C GLY A 151 -6.85 -18.50 -2.34
N GLY A 152 -5.73 -18.99 -2.90
CA GLY A 152 -5.43 -20.41 -3.02
C GLY A 152 -4.85 -21.02 -1.75
N PRO A 153 -4.74 -22.37 -1.68
CA PRO A 153 -4.16 -23.05 -0.53
C PRO A 153 -2.71 -22.60 -0.28
N LEU A 154 -2.34 -22.40 0.99
CA LEU A 154 -0.95 -22.07 1.39
C LEU A 154 0.10 -23.07 0.83
N ALA A 155 -0.28 -24.36 0.68
CA ALA A 155 0.57 -25.39 0.12
C ALA A 155 0.92 -25.17 -1.37
N ALA A 156 0.22 -24.30 -2.08
CA ALA A 156 0.46 -23.99 -3.48
C ALA A 156 1.38 -22.79 -3.70
N GLN A 157 2.02 -22.26 -2.63
CA GLN A 157 2.93 -21.11 -2.76
C GLN A 157 4.12 -21.46 -3.66
N THR A 158 4.49 -20.48 -4.50
CA THR A 158 5.68 -20.59 -5.33
C THR A 158 6.96 -20.57 -4.48
N GLN A 159 7.96 -21.35 -4.88
CA GLN A 159 9.30 -21.29 -4.30
C GLN A 159 10.22 -20.32 -5.07
N ARG A 160 9.68 -19.62 -6.08
CA ARG A 160 10.43 -18.62 -6.85
C ARG A 160 10.33 -17.26 -6.16
N GLY A 161 11.43 -16.53 -6.13
CA GLY A 161 11.55 -15.17 -5.60
C GLY A 161 11.89 -14.17 -6.69
N LEU A 162 12.90 -13.34 -6.41
CA LEU A 162 13.42 -12.38 -7.36
C LEU A 162 14.16 -13.07 -8.50
N THR A 163 14.02 -12.53 -9.70
CA THR A 163 14.88 -12.87 -10.86
C THR A 163 16.20 -12.10 -10.77
N GLU A 164 17.14 -12.40 -11.68
CA GLU A 164 18.35 -11.60 -11.83
C GLU A 164 18.03 -10.11 -12.08
N THR A 165 17.01 -9.83 -12.92
CA THR A 165 16.50 -8.49 -13.16
C THR A 165 15.89 -7.88 -11.89
N GLY A 166 15.18 -8.69 -11.09
CA GLY A 166 14.60 -8.25 -9.81
C GLY A 166 15.67 -7.81 -8.81
N PHE A 167 16.78 -8.52 -8.70
CA PHE A 167 17.92 -8.09 -7.88
C PHE A 167 18.55 -6.79 -8.39
N ALA A 168 18.64 -6.60 -9.70
CA ALA A 168 19.13 -5.35 -10.27
C ALA A 168 18.14 -4.18 -9.98
N PHE A 169 16.82 -4.45 -9.98
CA PHE A 169 15.81 -3.47 -9.58
C PHE A 169 15.93 -3.12 -8.11
N LEU A 170 16.06 -4.10 -7.21
CA LEU A 170 16.28 -3.87 -5.79
C LEU A 170 17.45 -2.91 -5.55
N ALA A 171 18.62 -3.22 -6.13
CA ALA A 171 19.81 -2.39 -5.99
C ALA A 171 19.61 -0.96 -6.52
N GLU A 172 18.93 -0.81 -7.65
CA GLU A 172 18.67 0.50 -8.25
C GLU A 172 17.62 1.30 -7.48
N MET A 173 16.56 0.66 -6.96
CA MET A 173 15.56 1.31 -6.10
C MET A 173 16.21 1.83 -4.82
N GLU A 174 17.07 1.04 -4.16
CA GLU A 174 17.82 1.47 -2.98
C GLU A 174 18.76 2.66 -3.28
N ARG A 175 19.45 2.63 -4.43
CA ARG A 175 20.32 3.72 -4.88
C ARG A 175 19.54 5.02 -5.11
N LEU A 176 18.30 4.91 -5.60
CA LEU A 176 17.40 6.04 -5.85
C LEU A 176 16.67 6.52 -4.60
N HIS A 177 16.76 5.82 -3.48
CA HIS A 177 15.88 6.03 -2.31
C HIS A 177 14.39 5.83 -2.64
N MET A 178 14.09 4.91 -3.57
CA MET A 178 12.74 4.43 -3.83
C MET A 178 12.47 3.24 -2.90
N ILE A 179 11.40 3.30 -2.13
CA ILE A 179 11.03 2.26 -1.16
C ILE A 179 10.56 1.03 -1.91
N VAL A 180 11.11 -0.14 -1.53
CA VAL A 180 10.62 -1.43 -2.02
C VAL A 180 9.40 -1.83 -1.20
N ASP A 181 8.32 -2.18 -1.88
CA ASP A 181 7.10 -2.72 -1.27
C ASP A 181 7.00 -4.23 -1.57
N VAL A 182 6.85 -5.02 -0.51
CA VAL A 182 6.77 -6.49 -0.60
C VAL A 182 5.33 -7.01 -0.57
N SER A 183 4.32 -6.14 -0.52
CA SER A 183 2.94 -6.57 -0.72
C SER A 183 2.82 -7.29 -2.06
N HIS A 184 2.05 -8.36 -2.13
CA HIS A 184 1.92 -9.28 -3.27
C HIS A 184 3.15 -10.15 -3.60
N LEU A 185 4.33 -9.83 -3.08
CA LEU A 185 5.54 -10.60 -3.40
C LEU A 185 5.47 -12.01 -2.77
N SER A 186 6.00 -13.01 -3.45
CA SER A 186 6.07 -14.38 -2.91
C SER A 186 6.86 -14.44 -1.60
N ASP A 187 6.61 -15.47 -0.79
CA ASP A 187 7.37 -15.68 0.45
C ASP A 187 8.87 -15.76 0.17
N ARG A 188 9.28 -16.45 -0.91
CA ARG A 188 10.70 -16.50 -1.30
C ARG A 188 11.22 -15.12 -1.69
N GLY A 189 10.45 -14.33 -2.47
CA GLY A 189 10.82 -12.98 -2.83
C GLY A 189 10.94 -12.05 -1.61
N PHE A 190 10.06 -12.21 -0.61
CA PHE A 190 10.21 -11.49 0.66
C PHE A 190 11.56 -11.78 1.32
N TRP A 191 11.95 -13.07 1.39
CA TRP A 191 13.24 -13.43 1.98
C TRP A 191 14.43 -13.00 1.14
N ASP A 192 14.30 -12.94 -0.20
CA ASP A 192 15.33 -12.36 -1.07
C ASP A 192 15.56 -10.87 -0.72
N ILE A 193 14.49 -10.09 -0.46
CA ILE A 193 14.61 -8.70 0.00
C ILE A 193 15.29 -8.62 1.37
N VAL A 194 14.92 -9.49 2.32
CA VAL A 194 15.56 -9.54 3.66
C VAL A 194 17.05 -9.89 3.55
N GLU A 195 17.42 -10.85 2.71
CA GLU A 195 18.78 -11.36 2.58
C GLU A 195 19.71 -10.39 1.83
N HIS A 196 19.20 -9.70 0.81
CA HIS A 196 20.00 -8.90 -0.12
C HIS A 196 19.78 -7.39 -0.01
N GLY A 197 18.61 -6.96 0.52
CA GLY A 197 18.32 -5.54 0.71
C GLY A 197 19.12 -4.94 1.86
N THR A 198 19.58 -3.72 1.65
CA THR A 198 20.42 -2.95 2.60
C THR A 198 19.63 -1.85 3.29
N ARG A 199 18.46 -1.49 2.79
CA ARG A 199 17.59 -0.44 3.32
C ARG A 199 16.31 -1.02 3.93
N PRO A 200 15.64 -0.27 4.84
CA PRO A 200 14.28 -0.60 5.26
C PRO A 200 13.32 -0.66 4.07
N PHE A 201 12.33 -1.54 4.15
CA PHE A 201 11.32 -1.74 3.11
C PHE A 201 9.92 -1.78 3.71
N ALA A 202 8.89 -1.74 2.88
CA ALA A 202 7.50 -1.72 3.31
C ALA A 202 6.74 -2.97 2.88
N ALA A 203 5.72 -3.34 3.65
CA ALA A 203 4.59 -4.15 3.23
C ALA A 203 3.36 -3.25 3.29
N SER A 204 3.09 -2.52 2.22
CA SER A 204 2.16 -1.38 2.24
C SER A 204 0.74 -1.76 2.69
N HIS A 205 0.27 -3.01 2.38
CA HIS A 205 -1.07 -3.49 2.68
C HIS A 205 -1.09 -5.01 2.90
N SER A 206 -0.64 -5.47 4.08
CA SER A 206 -0.54 -6.91 4.43
C SER A 206 -0.87 -7.15 5.90
N ASN A 207 -1.65 -8.21 6.16
CA ASN A 207 -2.09 -8.58 7.52
C ASN A 207 -1.31 -9.78 8.10
N CYS A 208 -1.82 -10.40 9.16
CA CYS A 208 -1.16 -11.49 9.89
C CYS A 208 -1.67 -12.85 9.42
N ARG A 209 -0.79 -13.69 8.88
CA ARG A 209 -1.14 -15.05 8.41
C ARG A 209 -1.54 -15.99 9.55
N ALA A 210 -1.06 -15.73 10.76
CA ALA A 210 -1.43 -16.51 11.94
C ALA A 210 -2.91 -16.37 12.32
N LEU A 211 -3.53 -15.21 12.02
CA LEU A 211 -4.94 -14.94 12.30
C LEU A 211 -5.84 -15.25 11.11
N CYS A 212 -5.36 -14.98 9.91
CA CYS A 212 -6.06 -15.29 8.67
C CYS A 212 -5.06 -15.97 7.72
N PRO A 213 -5.17 -17.29 7.49
CA PRO A 213 -4.20 -18.07 6.74
C PRO A 213 -4.30 -17.84 5.23
N HIS A 214 -4.23 -16.58 4.83
CA HIS A 214 -4.20 -16.16 3.43
C HIS A 214 -2.76 -15.94 2.96
N THR A 215 -2.44 -16.28 1.70
CA THR A 215 -1.09 -16.18 1.15
C THR A 215 -0.57 -14.74 1.12
N ARG A 216 -1.47 -13.74 0.97
CA ARG A 216 -1.14 -12.31 0.98
C ARG A 216 -0.70 -11.78 2.34
N ASN A 217 -1.01 -12.51 3.43
CA ASN A 217 -0.65 -12.11 4.79
C ASN A 217 0.76 -12.56 5.15
N LEU A 218 1.44 -11.79 6.01
CA LEU A 218 2.79 -12.08 6.48
C LEU A 218 2.78 -13.14 7.58
N THR A 219 3.75 -14.03 7.56
CA THR A 219 4.02 -14.94 8.69
C THR A 219 4.66 -14.19 9.86
N ASP A 220 4.61 -14.75 11.07
CA ASP A 220 5.27 -14.18 12.24
C ASP A 220 6.79 -14.00 12.03
N ALA A 221 7.42 -14.92 11.29
CA ALA A 221 8.84 -14.79 10.93
C ALA A 221 9.10 -13.59 10.03
N MET A 222 8.22 -13.36 9.03
CA MET A 222 8.31 -12.19 8.14
C MET A 222 8.07 -10.89 8.90
N ILE A 223 7.10 -10.85 9.81
CA ILE A 223 6.81 -9.68 10.65
C ILE A 223 8.04 -9.32 11.49
N ARG A 224 8.68 -10.31 12.12
CA ARG A 224 9.92 -10.08 12.88
C ARG A 224 11.06 -9.57 12.01
N ALA A 225 11.29 -10.20 10.86
CA ALA A 225 12.34 -9.78 9.94
C ALA A 225 12.11 -8.37 9.39
N LEU A 226 10.86 -8.01 9.07
CA LEU A 226 10.48 -6.65 8.65
C LEU A 226 10.80 -5.64 9.76
N ALA A 227 10.42 -5.93 11.00
CA ALA A 227 10.69 -5.05 12.15
C ALA A 227 12.20 -4.91 12.41
N GLU A 228 12.97 -6.00 12.35
CA GLU A 228 14.43 -6.01 12.53
C GLU A 228 15.15 -5.17 11.46
N LYS A 229 14.61 -5.14 10.23
CA LYS A 229 15.11 -4.30 9.13
C LYS A 229 14.67 -2.83 9.24
N GLY A 230 13.91 -2.46 10.28
CA GLY A 230 13.34 -1.12 10.42
C GLY A 230 12.23 -0.81 9.42
N GLY A 231 11.59 -1.84 8.88
CA GLY A 231 10.51 -1.73 7.92
C GLY A 231 9.15 -1.45 8.55
N ILE A 232 8.12 -1.31 7.71
CA ILE A 232 6.77 -0.94 8.11
C ILE A 232 5.73 -1.81 7.40
N ALA A 233 4.62 -2.14 8.09
CA ALA A 233 3.50 -2.89 7.53
C ALA A 233 2.19 -2.13 7.71
N GLY A 234 1.46 -1.92 6.61
CA GLY A 234 0.12 -1.35 6.60
C GLY A 234 -0.95 -2.43 6.82
N LEU A 235 -1.86 -2.17 7.75
CA LEU A 235 -3.05 -3.01 7.98
C LEU A 235 -3.99 -2.87 6.79
N ASN A 236 -4.24 -3.96 6.09
CA ASN A 236 -5.15 -4.02 4.95
C ASN A 236 -6.60 -4.24 5.45
N TYR A 237 -7.57 -3.58 4.80
CA TYR A 237 -8.98 -3.66 5.21
C TYR A 237 -9.80 -4.67 4.38
N TYR A 238 -9.18 -5.38 3.47
CA TYR A 238 -9.88 -6.41 2.69
C TYR A 238 -10.34 -7.57 3.56
N ALA A 239 -11.65 -7.87 3.50
CA ALA A 239 -12.28 -8.89 4.33
C ALA A 239 -11.58 -10.25 4.26
N ALA A 240 -11.17 -10.70 3.07
CA ALA A 240 -10.50 -11.98 2.87
C ALA A 240 -9.10 -12.07 3.51
N PHE A 241 -8.48 -10.94 3.86
CA PHE A 241 -7.17 -10.90 4.54
C PHE A 241 -7.31 -10.71 6.06
N LEU A 242 -8.51 -10.41 6.52
CA LEU A 242 -8.81 -10.18 7.94
C LEU A 242 -9.47 -11.38 8.58
N ASP A 243 -10.42 -12.00 7.89
CA ASP A 243 -11.21 -13.08 8.43
C ASP A 243 -11.52 -14.12 7.34
N THR A 244 -11.31 -15.39 7.68
CA THR A 244 -11.68 -16.49 6.80
C THR A 244 -12.51 -17.49 7.58
N ASP A 245 -13.76 -17.67 7.19
CA ASP A 245 -14.55 -18.82 7.56
C ASP A 245 -14.63 -19.76 6.35
N PRO A 246 -13.85 -20.85 6.30
CA PRO A 246 -13.88 -21.79 5.18
C PRO A 246 -15.26 -22.43 4.95
N ALA A 247 -16.10 -22.48 5.98
CA ALA A 247 -17.48 -23.02 5.86
C ALA A 247 -18.46 -21.98 5.29
N HIS A 248 -18.19 -20.70 5.51
CA HIS A 248 -19.04 -19.58 5.09
C HIS A 248 -18.20 -18.42 4.54
N PRO A 249 -17.49 -18.60 3.41
CA PRO A 249 -16.60 -17.58 2.87
C PRO A 249 -17.34 -16.28 2.51
N GLU A 250 -18.65 -16.37 2.23
CA GLU A 250 -19.52 -15.21 1.98
C GLU A 250 -19.83 -14.39 3.25
N ALA A 251 -19.57 -14.95 4.43
CA ALA A 251 -19.80 -14.27 5.71
C ALA A 251 -18.60 -13.44 6.18
N CYS A 252 -17.45 -13.58 5.52
CA CYS A 252 -16.25 -12.80 5.87
C CYS A 252 -16.52 -11.31 5.73
N ARG A 253 -16.16 -10.55 6.79
CA ARG A 253 -16.40 -9.10 6.85
C ARG A 253 -15.15 -8.38 7.35
N SER A 254 -14.93 -7.20 6.80
CA SER A 254 -13.96 -6.24 7.31
C SER A 254 -14.60 -5.44 8.46
N THR A 255 -14.25 -5.79 9.70
CA THR A 255 -14.68 -5.05 10.88
C THR A 255 -13.49 -4.37 11.55
N VAL A 256 -13.72 -3.25 12.23
CA VAL A 256 -12.67 -2.55 12.96
C VAL A 256 -12.10 -3.38 14.11
N GLU A 257 -12.89 -4.30 14.68
CA GLU A 257 -12.44 -5.26 15.69
C GLU A 257 -11.43 -6.25 15.10
N ARG A 258 -11.69 -6.80 13.90
CA ARG A 258 -10.75 -7.71 13.22
C ARG A 258 -9.45 -6.99 12.84
N ILE A 259 -9.53 -5.75 12.36
CA ILE A 259 -8.33 -4.93 12.09
C ILE A 259 -7.53 -4.71 13.38
N ALA A 260 -8.21 -4.40 14.51
CA ALA A 260 -7.56 -4.22 15.80
C ALA A 260 -6.92 -5.52 16.36
N GLU A 261 -7.50 -6.70 16.08
CA GLU A 261 -6.89 -7.99 16.42
C GLU A 261 -5.59 -8.23 15.64
N HIS A 262 -5.58 -7.94 14.33
CA HIS A 262 -4.36 -8.00 13.52
C HIS A 262 -3.30 -6.99 14.02
N ALA A 263 -3.71 -5.79 14.41
CA ALA A 263 -2.82 -4.82 15.03
C ALA A 263 -2.19 -5.32 16.32
N ALA A 264 -2.99 -5.97 17.19
CA ALA A 264 -2.51 -6.56 18.44
C ALA A 264 -1.49 -7.68 18.20
N HIS A 265 -1.73 -8.53 17.19
CA HIS A 265 -0.80 -9.59 16.81
C HIS A 265 0.52 -9.02 16.25
N TYR A 266 0.45 -8.04 15.36
CA TYR A 266 1.65 -7.32 14.88
C TYR A 266 2.47 -6.73 16.02
N LYS A 267 1.80 -6.05 16.97
CA LYS A 267 2.46 -5.48 18.16
C LYS A 267 3.15 -6.56 18.98
N GLN A 268 2.52 -7.71 19.15
CA GLN A 268 3.08 -8.83 19.91
C GLN A 268 4.32 -9.43 19.21
N VAL A 269 4.32 -9.53 17.87
CA VAL A 269 5.33 -10.24 17.10
C VAL A 269 6.49 -9.34 16.70
N GLY A 270 6.21 -8.15 16.19
CA GLY A 270 7.20 -7.19 15.63
C GLY A 270 7.36 -5.91 16.44
N GLY A 271 6.54 -5.72 17.47
CA GLY A 271 6.50 -4.47 18.24
C GLY A 271 5.63 -3.40 17.59
N ILE A 272 5.34 -2.33 18.35
CA ILE A 272 4.44 -1.26 17.90
C ILE A 272 5.03 -0.46 16.71
N GLY A 273 6.34 -0.41 16.57
CA GLY A 273 7.02 0.39 15.55
C GLY A 273 6.87 -0.09 14.11
N VAL A 274 6.47 -1.36 13.91
CA VAL A 274 6.29 -1.93 12.56
C VAL A 274 4.92 -1.61 11.94
N LEU A 275 3.97 -1.14 12.76
CA LEU A 275 2.58 -0.97 12.37
C LEU A 275 2.30 0.38 11.71
N ALA A 276 1.49 0.32 10.65
CA ALA A 276 0.86 1.47 10.01
C ALA A 276 -0.52 1.09 9.46
N LEU A 277 -1.16 2.00 8.74
CA LEU A 277 -2.38 1.78 7.99
C LEU A 277 -2.05 1.58 6.51
N GLY A 278 -2.77 0.69 5.86
CA GLY A 278 -2.65 0.40 4.43
C GLY A 278 -4.00 -0.09 3.92
N SER A 279 -4.95 0.82 3.80
CA SER A 279 -6.38 0.54 3.67
C SER A 279 -6.74 -0.36 2.50
N ASP A 280 -6.03 -0.18 1.40
CA ASP A 280 -6.37 -0.78 0.11
C ASP A 280 -7.72 -0.23 -0.44
N PHE A 281 -8.10 0.98 0.01
CA PHE A 281 -9.29 1.66 -0.46
C PHE A 281 -9.28 1.81 -1.99
N ASP A 282 -10.46 1.64 -2.59
CA ASP A 282 -10.69 1.64 -4.03
C ASP A 282 -10.05 0.45 -4.79
N GLY A 283 -9.26 -0.41 -4.10
CA GLY A 283 -8.71 -1.67 -4.63
C GLY A 283 -9.43 -2.91 -4.11
N ILE A 284 -10.37 -2.78 -3.19
CA ILE A 284 -11.04 -3.89 -2.50
C ILE A 284 -12.55 -3.85 -2.64
N ASP A 285 -13.13 -5.05 -2.73
CA ASP A 285 -14.57 -5.27 -2.82
C ASP A 285 -15.15 -5.80 -1.51
N GLY A 286 -16.49 -5.79 -1.41
CA GLY A 286 -17.24 -6.44 -0.34
C GLY A 286 -17.74 -5.49 0.74
N HIS A 287 -18.05 -6.05 1.92
CA HIS A 287 -18.59 -5.29 3.04
C HIS A 287 -17.47 -4.84 3.96
N HIS A 288 -17.28 -3.54 4.05
CA HIS A 288 -16.31 -2.89 4.93
C HIS A 288 -17.06 -2.03 5.95
N GLN A 289 -16.70 -2.13 7.23
CA GLN A 289 -17.23 -1.24 8.25
C GLN A 289 -16.63 0.18 8.14
N LEU A 290 -15.39 0.27 7.64
CA LEU A 290 -14.79 1.53 7.18
C LEU A 290 -15.16 1.72 5.72
N GLU A 291 -16.28 2.40 5.45
CA GLU A 291 -16.79 2.59 4.10
C GLU A 291 -15.95 3.59 3.30
N THR A 292 -15.34 4.54 3.99
CA THR A 292 -14.54 5.60 3.36
C THR A 292 -13.40 6.09 4.26
N ALA A 293 -12.54 6.90 3.73
CA ALA A 293 -11.48 7.59 4.48
C ALA A 293 -12.00 8.47 5.63
N ALA A 294 -13.28 8.83 5.64
CA ALA A 294 -13.89 9.61 6.74
C ALA A 294 -14.13 8.77 8.01
N ASP A 295 -14.15 7.43 7.90
CA ASP A 295 -14.55 6.53 8.98
C ASP A 295 -13.40 6.14 9.93
N MET A 296 -12.21 6.70 9.74
CA MET A 296 -11.02 6.40 10.54
C MET A 296 -11.20 6.55 12.06
N PRO A 297 -12.05 7.44 12.59
CA PRO A 297 -12.34 7.49 14.02
C PRO A 297 -12.88 6.18 14.59
N LEU A 298 -13.63 5.38 13.82
CA LEU A 298 -14.14 4.07 14.24
C LEU A 298 -13.02 3.08 14.54
N LEU A 299 -11.96 3.08 13.70
CA LEU A 299 -10.78 2.24 13.93
C LEU A 299 -9.98 2.68 15.15
N ALA A 300 -9.83 4.00 15.35
CA ALA A 300 -9.16 4.53 16.53
C ALA A 300 -9.86 4.07 17.83
N ASP A 301 -11.19 4.11 17.84
CA ASP A 301 -11.99 3.65 18.98
C ASP A 301 -11.89 2.13 19.18
N ALA A 302 -11.83 1.33 18.11
CA ALA A 302 -11.64 -0.10 18.20
C ALA A 302 -10.25 -0.47 18.78
N LEU A 303 -9.19 0.21 18.36
CA LEU A 303 -7.85 0.03 18.93
C LEU A 303 -7.82 0.36 20.44
N ARG A 304 -8.48 1.45 20.87
CA ARG A 304 -8.63 1.78 22.29
C ARG A 304 -9.35 0.67 23.05
N ARG A 305 -10.46 0.16 22.52
CA ARG A 305 -11.19 -0.99 23.12
C ARG A 305 -10.35 -2.25 23.19
N ALA A 306 -9.45 -2.46 22.22
CA ALA A 306 -8.49 -3.56 22.20
C ALA A 306 -7.30 -3.36 23.17
N GLY A 307 -7.24 -2.24 23.91
CA GLY A 307 -6.23 -1.98 24.93
C GLY A 307 -4.98 -1.26 24.46
N PHE A 308 -4.99 -0.64 23.26
CA PHE A 308 -3.92 0.24 22.84
C PHE A 308 -4.00 1.59 23.57
N THR A 309 -2.84 2.09 24.00
CA THR A 309 -2.73 3.43 24.57
C THR A 309 -2.88 4.51 23.48
N GLU A 310 -3.18 5.75 23.86
CA GLU A 310 -3.24 6.87 22.88
C GLU A 310 -1.95 7.02 22.09
N ASP A 311 -0.78 6.89 22.75
CA ASP A 311 0.53 6.94 22.06
C ASP A 311 0.66 5.83 21.01
N GLU A 312 0.21 4.62 21.32
CA GLU A 312 0.24 3.48 20.37
C GLU A 312 -0.74 3.67 19.22
N VAL A 313 -1.94 4.20 19.47
CA VAL A 313 -2.91 4.53 18.42
C VAL A 313 -2.32 5.58 17.48
N GLU A 314 -1.71 6.66 18.01
CA GLU A 314 -1.05 7.67 17.18
C GLU A 314 0.16 7.10 16.40
N ARG A 315 0.91 6.15 16.98
CA ARG A 315 1.99 5.46 16.27
C ARG A 315 1.46 4.70 15.04
N ILE A 316 0.40 3.91 15.21
CA ILE A 316 -0.23 3.13 14.14
C ILE A 316 -0.80 4.08 13.07
N PHE A 317 -1.49 5.11 13.51
CA PHE A 317 -2.24 6.00 12.62
C PHE A 317 -1.35 6.86 11.73
N TRP A 318 -0.19 7.32 12.24
CA TRP A 318 0.63 8.24 11.47
C TRP A 318 2.11 8.31 11.85
N ARG A 319 2.47 8.18 13.16
CA ARG A 319 3.86 8.49 13.55
C ARG A 319 4.87 7.50 12.99
N ASN A 320 4.56 6.19 13.01
CA ASN A 320 5.47 5.17 12.48
C ASN A 320 5.70 5.37 10.98
N ALA A 321 4.61 5.62 10.22
CA ALA A 321 4.71 5.90 8.80
C ALA A 321 5.49 7.19 8.51
N ARG A 322 5.19 8.28 9.23
CA ARG A 322 5.96 9.52 9.10
C ARG A 322 7.45 9.29 9.33
N ASP A 323 7.81 8.68 10.44
CA ASP A 323 9.20 8.45 10.81
C ASP A 323 9.91 7.55 9.78
N PHE A 324 9.22 6.50 9.29
CA PHE A 324 9.73 5.64 8.23
C PHE A 324 10.01 6.41 6.93
N PHE A 325 9.04 7.18 6.43
CA PHE A 325 9.21 7.92 5.18
C PHE A 325 10.20 9.09 5.31
N GLU A 326 10.20 9.80 6.44
CA GLU A 326 11.18 10.88 6.67
C GLU A 326 12.62 10.41 6.71
N HIS A 327 12.88 9.16 7.12
CA HIS A 327 14.22 8.58 7.15
C HIS A 327 14.64 7.91 5.84
N ASN A 328 13.69 7.55 4.97
CA ASN A 328 13.98 6.72 3.81
C ASN A 328 13.82 7.43 2.45
N LEU A 329 13.19 8.62 2.40
CA LEU A 329 13.08 9.46 1.20
C LEU A 329 14.28 10.48 1.10
#